data_5b7d162fce93f609a8b12af8657c0c3e
#
_entry.id   5b7d162fce93f609a8b12af8657c0c3e
#
_cell.length_a   1.000
_cell.length_b   1.000
_cell.length_c   1.000
_cell.angle_alpha   90.00
_cell.angle_beta   90.00
_cell.angle_gamma   90.00
#
_symmetry.space_group_name_H-M   'P 1'
#
loop_
_entity.id
_entity.type
_entity.pdbx_description
1 polymer ?
#
loop_
_entity_poly.entity_id
_entity_poly.type
_entity_poly.pdbx_seq_one_letter_code
_entity_poly.pdbx_strand_id
1 'polypeptide(L)'
;MRNVYVVVPARGGSKGLVGKNSMKVRKRTLTVRSIVHARYITSDENIILSTDSKKIAYEVADFFKIKSYDLKLNQITDMGPFKVHFRDNSLSSDITLISEVLYSVRESLRDIGKSVEIFVLLQPTSPFRSKLELGKIKDVISDNGDTSTSLVSVSNVGAMHPSRMYFINPNGNLQELGGFSEYRSLRRQDLPLVHIRDGGFYLIGDDLVKNKVQYTEQPVSFLREYPWSINIDGEADLIVSQNVKSPEIENDPNES
;
A
#
# COMPACT_ATOMS: atom_id res chain seq x y z
N MET A 1 4.07 18.32 -16.30
CA MET A 1 4.13 17.07 -15.52
C MET A 1 2.94 17.04 -14.58
N ARG A 2 2.30 15.92 -14.37
CA ARG A 2 1.15 15.78 -13.46
C ARG A 2 1.57 15.90 -12.01
N ASN A 3 0.70 16.45 -11.17
CA ASN A 3 0.92 16.56 -9.74
C ASN A 3 0.58 15.23 -9.05
N VAL A 4 1.57 14.33 -8.99
CA VAL A 4 1.46 12.99 -8.39
C VAL A 4 2.08 12.99 -7.01
N TYR A 5 1.31 12.60 -6.01
CA TYR A 5 1.80 12.38 -4.65
C TYR A 5 1.76 10.90 -4.27
N VAL A 6 2.84 10.41 -3.69
CA VAL A 6 2.90 9.06 -3.14
C VAL A 6 2.69 9.13 -1.64
N VAL A 7 1.67 8.43 -1.14
CA VAL A 7 1.35 8.36 0.29
C VAL A 7 1.73 6.98 0.83
N VAL A 8 2.53 6.98 1.89
CA VAL A 8 2.92 5.78 2.66
C VAL A 8 2.22 5.84 4.01
N PRO A 9 1.07 5.15 4.19
CA PRO A 9 0.34 5.15 5.46
C PRO A 9 0.97 4.13 6.41
N ALA A 10 1.46 4.59 7.56
CA ALA A 10 2.14 3.76 8.54
C ALA A 10 1.66 4.09 9.95
N ARG A 11 0.60 3.43 10.43
CA ARG A 11 0.13 3.63 11.82
C ARG A 11 1.00 2.87 12.83
N GLY A 12 1.10 3.42 14.05
CA GLY A 12 1.84 2.80 15.14
C GLY A 12 1.15 1.57 15.74
N GLY A 13 -0.19 1.61 15.81
CA GLY A 13 -1.01 0.52 16.30
C GLY A 13 -1.36 -0.51 15.20
N SER A 14 -1.25 -1.81 15.50
CA SER A 14 -1.69 -2.90 14.62
C SER A 14 -2.19 -4.06 15.47
N LYS A 15 -3.42 -4.55 15.23
CA LYS A 15 -4.00 -5.66 16.01
C LYS A 15 -3.38 -7.01 15.73
N GLY A 16 -3.16 -7.34 14.45
CA GLY A 16 -2.64 -8.67 14.06
C GLY A 16 -1.17 -8.86 14.39
N LEU A 17 -0.34 -7.84 14.18
CA LEU A 17 1.09 -7.87 14.44
C LEU A 17 1.51 -6.51 15.01
N VAL A 18 1.73 -6.45 16.32
CA VAL A 18 2.01 -5.19 17.04
C VAL A 18 3.26 -4.50 16.49
N GLY A 19 3.14 -3.22 16.15
CA GLY A 19 4.28 -2.46 15.60
C GLY A 19 4.70 -2.90 14.20
N LYS A 20 3.82 -3.54 13.43
CA LYS A 20 4.07 -4.11 12.11
C LYS A 20 4.88 -3.19 11.20
N ASN A 21 4.50 -1.93 11.09
CA ASN A 21 5.13 -0.97 10.18
C ASN A 21 6.60 -0.64 10.53
N SER A 22 7.02 -0.89 11.79
CA SER A 22 8.41 -0.79 12.27
C SER A 22 9.18 -2.12 12.16
N MET A 23 8.53 -3.21 11.78
CA MET A 23 9.23 -4.49 11.62
C MET A 23 10.09 -4.49 10.38
N LYS A 24 11.21 -5.20 10.48
CA LYS A 24 12.20 -5.29 9.40
C LYS A 24 11.97 -6.53 8.55
N VAL A 25 11.92 -6.34 7.24
CA VAL A 25 12.18 -7.39 6.26
C VAL A 25 13.60 -7.15 5.78
N ARG A 26 14.52 -8.03 6.19
CA ARG A 26 15.98 -7.85 6.05
C ARG A 26 16.46 -6.60 6.80
N LYS A 27 17.14 -5.67 6.14
CA LYS A 27 17.77 -4.50 6.78
C LYS A 27 16.83 -3.30 7.00
N ARG A 28 15.68 -3.23 6.30
CA ARG A 28 14.78 -2.06 6.30
C ARG A 28 13.47 -2.34 7.00
N THR A 29 12.95 -1.35 7.75
CA THR A 29 11.55 -1.41 8.22
C THR A 29 10.59 -1.37 7.03
N LEU A 30 9.39 -1.91 7.21
CA LEU A 30 8.36 -1.93 6.15
C LEU A 30 8.06 -0.51 5.66
N THR A 31 8.02 0.47 6.58
CA THR A 31 7.78 1.88 6.24
C THR A 31 8.92 2.47 5.41
N VAL A 32 10.17 2.31 5.86
CA VAL A 32 11.36 2.79 5.14
C VAL A 32 11.42 2.19 3.73
N ARG A 33 11.15 0.89 3.60
CA ARG A 33 11.11 0.20 2.32
C ARG A 33 10.10 0.84 1.36
N SER A 34 8.90 1.15 1.85
CA SER A 34 7.87 1.79 1.02
C SER A 34 8.25 3.20 0.58
N ILE A 35 8.95 3.98 1.42
CA ILE A 35 9.48 5.30 1.03
C ILE A 35 10.57 5.15 -0.04
N VAL A 36 11.47 4.17 0.10
CA VAL A 36 12.47 3.87 -0.95
C VAL A 36 11.78 3.52 -2.27
N HIS A 37 10.73 2.71 -2.26
CA HIS A 37 9.95 2.41 -3.46
C HIS A 37 9.27 3.65 -4.06
N ALA A 38 8.75 4.55 -3.21
CA ALA A 38 8.11 5.79 -3.65
C ALA A 38 9.03 6.68 -4.49
N ARG A 39 10.34 6.69 -4.19
CA ARG A 39 11.36 7.46 -4.93
C ARG A 39 11.53 7.03 -6.39
N TYR A 40 11.07 5.84 -6.75
CA TYR A 40 11.03 5.38 -8.14
C TYR A 40 9.81 5.88 -8.90
N ILE A 41 8.78 6.39 -8.20
CA ILE A 41 7.51 6.83 -8.80
C ILE A 41 7.49 8.36 -8.97
N THR A 42 7.93 9.10 -7.95
CA THR A 42 7.86 10.57 -7.92
C THR A 42 9.12 11.17 -7.29
N SER A 43 9.26 12.51 -7.33
CA SER A 43 10.30 13.24 -6.63
C SER A 43 10.09 13.18 -5.11
N ASP A 44 11.19 13.29 -4.36
CA ASP A 44 11.18 13.18 -2.90
C ASP A 44 10.18 14.14 -2.22
N GLU A 45 10.06 15.37 -2.72
CA GLU A 45 9.14 16.40 -2.20
C GLU A 45 7.64 16.04 -2.30
N ASN A 46 7.30 15.07 -3.17
CA ASN A 46 5.95 14.57 -3.37
C ASN A 46 5.70 13.23 -2.64
N ILE A 47 6.63 12.78 -1.81
CA ILE A 47 6.48 11.60 -0.96
C ILE A 47 5.99 12.03 0.41
N ILE A 48 4.89 11.43 0.87
CA ILE A 48 4.26 11.74 2.15
C ILE A 48 4.22 10.50 3.03
N LEU A 49 4.93 10.54 4.15
CA LEU A 49 4.71 9.61 5.25
C LEU A 49 3.47 10.05 6.03
N SER A 50 2.41 9.24 6.06
CA SER A 50 1.24 9.51 6.89
C SER A 50 1.24 8.58 8.11
N THR A 51 1.50 9.13 9.31
CA THR A 51 1.68 8.35 10.55
C THR A 51 1.10 9.06 11.77
N ASP A 52 0.71 8.31 12.78
CA ASP A 52 0.37 8.74 14.14
C ASP A 52 1.51 8.45 15.14
N SER A 53 2.59 7.82 14.67
CA SER A 53 3.67 7.32 15.51
C SER A 53 4.94 8.15 15.39
N LYS A 54 5.31 8.82 16.48
CA LYS A 54 6.62 9.50 16.58
C LYS A 54 7.77 8.53 16.36
N LYS A 55 7.64 7.27 16.81
CA LYS A 55 8.64 6.22 16.62
C LYS A 55 8.85 5.95 15.12
N ILE A 56 7.79 5.77 14.34
CA ILE A 56 7.90 5.53 12.90
C ILE A 56 8.52 6.74 12.19
N ALA A 57 8.09 7.96 12.54
CA ALA A 57 8.70 9.18 12.01
C ALA A 57 10.19 9.24 12.31
N TYR A 58 10.59 8.92 13.55
CA TYR A 58 12.00 8.86 13.94
C TYR A 58 12.78 7.81 13.15
N GLU A 59 12.26 6.59 13.00
CA GLU A 59 12.92 5.50 12.23
C GLU A 59 13.17 5.89 10.78
N VAL A 60 12.23 6.62 10.16
CA VAL A 60 12.39 7.16 8.80
C VAL A 60 13.47 8.26 8.79
N ALA A 61 13.40 9.21 9.74
CA ALA A 61 14.36 10.29 9.83
C ALA A 61 15.79 9.77 10.05
N ASP A 62 15.95 8.79 10.93
CA ASP A 62 17.25 8.16 11.23
C ASP A 62 17.84 7.47 9.99
N PHE A 63 17.03 6.67 9.29
CA PHE A 63 17.47 5.96 8.08
C PHE A 63 17.97 6.93 6.99
N PHE A 64 17.22 8.02 6.74
CA PHE A 64 17.58 9.03 5.73
C PHE A 64 18.50 10.13 6.26
N LYS A 65 19.01 10.02 7.50
CA LYS A 65 19.92 11.00 8.15
C LYS A 65 19.34 12.42 8.21
N ILE A 66 18.02 12.52 8.43
CA ILE A 66 17.29 13.78 8.55
C ILE A 66 17.51 14.32 9.96
N LYS A 67 18.13 15.51 10.06
CA LYS A 67 18.57 16.08 11.34
C LYS A 67 17.45 16.78 12.12
N SER A 68 16.48 17.32 11.43
CA SER A 68 15.36 18.05 12.03
C SER A 68 14.09 17.90 11.22
N TYR A 69 12.96 17.80 11.90
CA TYR A 69 11.60 17.80 11.34
C TYR A 69 10.62 18.19 12.45
N ASP A 70 9.45 18.67 12.06
CA ASP A 70 8.38 19.02 12.97
C ASP A 70 7.15 18.13 12.74
N LEU A 71 6.41 17.80 13.80
CA LEU A 71 5.19 16.99 13.75
C LEU A 71 4.03 17.82 14.28
N LYS A 72 3.16 18.26 13.37
CA LYS A 72 1.93 19.01 13.70
C LYS A 72 0.73 18.15 13.38
N LEU A 73 -0.16 17.99 14.35
CA LEU A 73 -1.36 17.16 14.21
C LEU A 73 -2.20 17.60 13.01
N ASN A 74 -2.56 16.63 12.19
CA ASN A 74 -3.40 16.77 10.99
C ASN A 74 -2.88 17.83 9.98
N GLN A 75 -1.56 18.07 10.00
CA GLN A 75 -0.92 18.97 9.06
C GLN A 75 0.22 18.26 8.34
N ILE A 76 0.53 18.74 7.13
CA ILE A 76 1.73 18.35 6.42
C ILE A 76 2.86 19.31 6.77
N THR A 77 3.98 18.73 7.19
CA THR A 77 5.24 19.44 7.45
C THR A 77 6.37 18.79 6.68
N ASP A 78 7.46 19.52 6.47
CA ASP A 78 8.64 19.00 5.82
C ASP A 78 9.41 18.05 6.75
N MET A 79 9.87 16.94 6.21
CA MET A 79 10.74 15.96 6.85
C MET A 79 11.96 15.75 5.93
N GLY A 80 12.91 16.67 5.98
CA GLY A 80 14.05 16.68 5.06
C GLY A 80 13.59 16.78 3.60
N PRO A 81 13.94 15.82 2.73
CA PRO A 81 13.49 15.83 1.34
C PRO A 81 12.02 15.41 1.18
N PHE A 82 11.42 14.76 2.18
CA PHE A 82 10.06 14.23 2.16
C PHE A 82 9.10 15.14 2.92
N LYS A 83 7.82 14.74 2.94
CA LYS A 83 6.79 15.35 3.79
C LYS A 83 6.26 14.34 4.80
N VAL A 84 5.82 14.84 5.95
CA VAL A 84 5.11 14.02 6.95
C VAL A 84 3.74 14.62 7.23
N HIS A 85 2.72 13.79 7.15
CA HIS A 85 1.36 14.06 7.63
C HIS A 85 1.19 13.34 8.97
N PHE A 86 1.22 14.10 10.09
CA PHE A 86 1.12 13.51 11.41
C PHE A 86 -0.34 13.48 11.87
N ARG A 87 -0.92 12.27 11.91
CA ARG A 87 -2.35 12.03 12.17
C ARG A 87 -2.66 12.03 13.66
N ASP A 88 -3.86 12.46 14.00
CA ASP A 88 -4.43 12.21 15.32
C ASP A 88 -5.02 10.78 15.45
N ASN A 89 -5.52 10.45 16.64
CA ASN A 89 -6.06 9.13 16.92
C ASN A 89 -7.35 8.83 16.14
N SER A 90 -8.12 9.83 15.72
CA SER A 90 -9.37 9.62 14.96
C SER A 90 -9.08 9.06 13.56
N LEU A 91 -7.94 9.45 12.97
CA LEU A 91 -7.45 8.96 11.67
C LEU A 91 -6.55 7.72 11.78
N SER A 92 -6.41 7.14 12.97
CA SER A 92 -5.47 6.04 13.23
C SER A 92 -6.13 4.83 13.89
N SER A 93 -7.45 4.88 14.10
CA SER A 93 -8.23 3.78 14.66
C SER A 93 -8.31 2.59 13.69
N ASP A 94 -8.68 1.41 14.21
CA ASP A 94 -8.84 0.20 13.41
C ASP A 94 -10.00 0.25 12.42
N ILE A 95 -10.97 1.13 12.68
CA ILE A 95 -12.16 1.34 11.82
C ILE A 95 -11.96 2.48 10.81
N THR A 96 -10.86 3.24 10.92
CA THR A 96 -10.59 4.36 10.01
C THR A 96 -10.30 3.82 8.61
N LEU A 97 -11.07 4.25 7.63
CA LEU A 97 -10.86 3.89 6.24
C LEU A 97 -9.63 4.62 5.68
N ILE A 98 -8.88 3.96 4.83
CA ILE A 98 -7.72 4.57 4.16
C ILE A 98 -8.11 5.78 3.30
N SER A 99 -9.33 5.79 2.76
CA SER A 99 -9.89 6.93 2.02
C SER A 99 -10.02 8.19 2.87
N GLU A 100 -10.31 8.06 4.18
CA GLU A 100 -10.35 9.19 5.12
C GLU A 100 -8.95 9.74 5.38
N VAL A 101 -7.95 8.87 5.48
CA VAL A 101 -6.55 9.26 5.61
C VAL A 101 -6.10 10.03 4.37
N LEU A 102 -6.40 9.53 3.17
CA LEU A 102 -6.06 10.21 1.91
C LEU A 102 -6.77 11.55 1.77
N TYR A 103 -8.05 11.62 2.19
CA TYR A 103 -8.79 12.88 2.21
C TYR A 103 -8.12 13.91 3.13
N SER A 104 -7.70 13.52 4.32
CA SER A 104 -6.98 14.41 5.25
C SER A 104 -5.64 14.88 4.67
N VAL A 105 -4.89 13.99 4.02
CA VAL A 105 -3.65 14.36 3.29
C VAL A 105 -3.94 15.38 2.18
N ARG A 106 -5.00 15.15 1.40
CA ARG A 106 -5.44 16.05 0.33
C ARG A 106 -5.74 17.45 0.85
N GLU A 107 -6.56 17.55 1.90
CA GLU A 107 -6.92 18.84 2.50
C GLU A 107 -5.68 19.56 3.05
N SER A 108 -4.80 18.84 3.73
CA SER A 108 -3.55 19.41 4.26
C SER A 108 -2.59 19.89 3.16
N LEU A 109 -2.57 19.24 1.99
CA LEU A 109 -1.82 19.72 0.81
C LEU A 109 -2.44 21.01 0.26
N ARG A 110 -3.77 21.07 0.17
CA ARG A 110 -4.49 22.26 -0.28
C ARG A 110 -4.22 23.46 0.64
N ASP A 111 -4.19 23.25 1.96
CA ASP A 111 -3.93 24.31 2.94
C ASP A 111 -2.53 24.96 2.77
N ILE A 112 -1.57 24.22 2.21
CA ILE A 112 -0.24 24.75 1.86
C ILE A 112 -0.11 25.12 0.38
N GLY A 113 -1.24 25.30 -0.32
CA GLY A 113 -1.28 25.75 -1.71
C GLY A 113 -0.84 24.72 -2.76
N LYS A 114 -0.85 23.44 -2.43
CA LYS A 114 -0.51 22.35 -3.35
C LYS A 114 -1.77 21.75 -3.95
N SER A 115 -1.77 21.54 -5.28
CA SER A 115 -2.79 20.77 -5.97
C SER A 115 -2.31 19.35 -6.22
N VAL A 116 -3.23 18.39 -6.23
CA VAL A 116 -2.98 17.00 -6.54
C VAL A 116 -3.89 16.57 -7.68
N GLU A 117 -3.40 15.75 -8.59
CA GLU A 117 -4.20 15.11 -9.63
C GLU A 117 -4.36 13.61 -9.32
N ILE A 118 -3.28 12.99 -8.85
CA ILE A 118 -3.22 11.55 -8.58
C ILE A 118 -2.52 11.28 -7.26
N PHE A 119 -3.11 10.41 -6.47
CA PHE A 119 -2.46 9.78 -5.33
C PHE A 119 -2.00 8.36 -5.70
N VAL A 120 -0.79 8.00 -5.33
CA VAL A 120 -0.32 6.62 -5.31
C VAL A 120 -0.18 6.18 -3.86
N LEU A 121 -0.94 5.18 -3.46
CA LEU A 121 -0.88 4.61 -2.12
C LEU A 121 0.05 3.41 -2.12
N LEU A 122 1.11 3.44 -1.34
CA LEU A 122 2.02 2.32 -1.11
C LEU A 122 1.89 1.81 0.31
N GLN A 123 1.21 0.68 0.48
CA GLN A 123 1.04 0.08 1.81
C GLN A 123 2.35 -0.57 2.27
N PRO A 124 2.87 -0.26 3.49
CA PRO A 124 4.08 -0.88 4.03
C PRO A 124 4.00 -2.40 4.15
N THR A 125 2.81 -2.93 4.34
CA THR A 125 2.55 -4.38 4.47
C THR A 125 2.85 -5.19 3.21
N SER A 126 2.99 -4.55 2.05
CA SER A 126 3.45 -5.18 0.80
C SER A 126 4.90 -4.81 0.55
N PRO A 127 5.88 -5.56 1.09
CA PRO A 127 7.28 -5.14 1.14
C PRO A 127 8.00 -5.26 -0.21
N PHE A 128 7.46 -6.03 -1.15
CA PHE A 128 8.15 -6.32 -2.40
C PHE A 128 7.49 -5.60 -3.57
N ARG A 129 8.29 -4.80 -4.28
CA ARG A 129 7.93 -4.14 -5.54
C ARG A 129 9.19 -4.06 -6.38
N SER A 130 9.16 -4.61 -7.59
CA SER A 130 10.32 -4.56 -8.49
C SER A 130 10.46 -3.17 -9.16
N LYS A 131 11.66 -2.85 -9.62
CA LYS A 131 11.89 -1.63 -10.44
C LYS A 131 11.00 -1.61 -11.67
N LEU A 132 10.79 -2.78 -12.29
CA LEU A 132 9.94 -2.91 -13.47
C LEU A 132 8.49 -2.55 -13.14
N GLU A 133 7.93 -3.06 -12.03
CA GLU A 133 6.57 -2.72 -11.59
C GLU A 133 6.43 -1.22 -11.32
N LEU A 134 7.41 -0.63 -10.59
CA LEU A 134 7.39 0.80 -10.28
C LEU A 134 7.54 1.68 -11.52
N GLY A 135 8.32 1.23 -12.53
CA GLY A 135 8.39 1.86 -13.84
C GLY A 135 7.04 1.84 -14.57
N LYS A 136 6.40 0.69 -14.65
CA LYS A 136 5.06 0.54 -15.25
C LYS A 136 4.00 1.42 -14.56
N ILE A 137 4.10 1.66 -13.25
CA ILE A 137 3.21 2.59 -12.56
C ILE A 137 3.37 4.01 -13.12
N LYS A 138 4.61 4.46 -13.40
CA LYS A 138 4.84 5.77 -14.05
C LYS A 138 4.20 5.85 -15.43
N ASP A 139 4.32 4.80 -16.22
CA ASP A 139 3.73 4.74 -17.56
C ASP A 139 2.21 4.85 -17.47
N VAL A 140 1.58 4.09 -16.57
CA VAL A 140 0.13 4.17 -16.34
C VAL A 140 -0.31 5.57 -15.87
N ILE A 141 0.46 6.22 -15.00
CA ILE A 141 0.19 7.61 -14.57
C ILE A 141 0.24 8.57 -15.76
N SER A 142 1.19 8.38 -16.68
CA SER A 142 1.34 9.22 -17.86
C SER A 142 0.19 9.02 -18.85
N ASP A 143 -0.24 7.79 -19.05
CA ASP A 143 -1.21 7.40 -20.08
C ASP A 143 -2.67 7.60 -19.65
N ASN A 144 -3.00 7.37 -18.37
CA ASN A 144 -4.37 7.26 -17.89
C ASN A 144 -4.75 8.31 -16.82
N GLY A 145 -4.13 9.43 -16.77
CA GLY A 145 -4.31 10.40 -15.69
C GLY A 145 -5.64 11.16 -15.69
N ASP A 146 -6.73 10.48 -15.73
CA ASP A 146 -8.03 11.03 -15.36
C ASP A 146 -8.13 11.08 -13.82
N THR A 147 -8.56 12.23 -13.28
CA THR A 147 -8.79 12.43 -11.84
C THR A 147 -9.92 11.57 -11.28
N SER A 148 -10.72 10.95 -12.13
CA SER A 148 -11.79 10.00 -11.79
C SER A 148 -11.33 8.53 -11.83
N THR A 149 -10.10 8.24 -12.28
CA THR A 149 -9.60 6.88 -12.47
C THR A 149 -9.09 6.27 -11.17
N SER A 150 -9.26 4.97 -11.05
CA SER A 150 -8.57 4.16 -10.04
C SER A 150 -7.91 2.93 -10.66
N LEU A 151 -6.73 2.58 -10.12
CA LEU A 151 -6.04 1.35 -10.44
C LEU A 151 -5.72 0.59 -9.16
N VAL A 152 -5.86 -0.72 -9.19
CA VAL A 152 -5.63 -1.61 -8.04
C VAL A 152 -4.67 -2.73 -8.44
N SER A 153 -3.65 -2.96 -7.63
CA SER A 153 -2.79 -4.11 -7.82
C SER A 153 -3.49 -5.40 -7.40
N VAL A 154 -3.35 -6.43 -8.24
CA VAL A 154 -3.94 -7.75 -8.03
C VAL A 154 -2.93 -8.84 -8.31
N SER A 155 -3.13 -10.00 -7.70
CA SER A 155 -2.36 -11.21 -7.99
C SER A 155 -3.28 -12.42 -8.18
N ASN A 156 -2.78 -13.44 -8.86
CA ASN A 156 -3.52 -14.69 -9.04
C ASN A 156 -3.68 -15.41 -7.71
N VAL A 157 -4.89 -15.87 -7.41
CA VAL A 157 -5.19 -16.59 -6.14
C VAL A 157 -4.54 -17.99 -6.07
N GLY A 158 -4.07 -18.53 -7.18
CA GLY A 158 -3.41 -19.83 -7.23
C GLY A 158 -4.29 -20.96 -6.70
N ALA A 159 -3.83 -21.63 -5.63
CA ALA A 159 -4.56 -22.73 -5.00
C ALA A 159 -5.76 -22.28 -4.15
N MET A 160 -5.82 -20.99 -3.80
CA MET A 160 -6.90 -20.40 -2.98
C MET A 160 -8.06 -19.91 -3.84
N HIS A 161 -8.48 -20.71 -4.82
CA HIS A 161 -9.60 -20.36 -5.70
C HIS A 161 -10.92 -20.33 -4.92
N PRO A 162 -11.83 -19.37 -5.15
CA PRO A 162 -13.11 -19.24 -4.44
C PRO A 162 -14.00 -20.49 -4.48
N SER A 163 -13.91 -21.32 -5.54
CA SER A 163 -14.61 -22.61 -5.61
C SER A 163 -14.21 -23.63 -4.53
N ARG A 164 -13.14 -23.33 -3.77
CA ARG A 164 -12.63 -24.15 -2.67
C ARG A 164 -12.76 -23.47 -1.31
N MET A 165 -13.48 -22.35 -1.27
CA MET A 165 -13.74 -21.59 -0.05
C MET A 165 -15.12 -21.92 0.50
N TYR A 166 -15.21 -22.05 1.82
CA TYR A 166 -16.42 -22.42 2.52
C TYR A 166 -16.61 -21.57 3.77
N PHE A 167 -17.86 -21.30 4.09
CA PHE A 167 -18.25 -20.93 5.45
C PHE A 167 -18.43 -22.17 6.29
N ILE A 168 -18.18 -22.07 7.60
CA ILE A 168 -18.56 -23.12 8.56
C ILE A 168 -19.87 -22.68 9.22
N ASN A 169 -20.93 -23.46 9.05
CA ASN A 169 -22.21 -23.17 9.69
C ASN A 169 -22.19 -23.53 11.19
N PRO A 170 -23.19 -23.11 12.00
CA PRO A 170 -23.24 -23.39 13.43
C PRO A 170 -23.21 -24.90 13.79
N ASN A 171 -23.60 -25.77 12.87
CA ASN A 171 -23.57 -27.23 13.04
C ASN A 171 -22.21 -27.86 12.66
N GLY A 172 -21.22 -27.04 12.29
CA GLY A 172 -19.88 -27.51 11.91
C GLY A 172 -19.78 -28.01 10.45
N ASN A 173 -20.82 -27.90 9.64
CA ASN A 173 -20.80 -28.32 8.25
C ASN A 173 -20.28 -27.20 7.32
N LEU A 174 -19.61 -27.59 6.22
CA LEU A 174 -19.15 -26.68 5.20
C LEU A 174 -20.33 -26.18 4.34
N GLN A 175 -20.40 -24.87 4.17
CA GLN A 175 -21.32 -24.19 3.28
C GLN A 175 -20.51 -23.47 2.20
N GLU A 176 -20.77 -23.76 0.94
CA GLU A 176 -20.05 -23.17 -0.21
C GLU A 176 -20.20 -21.64 -0.26
N LEU A 177 -19.13 -20.99 -0.70
CA LEU A 177 -19.19 -19.59 -1.11
C LEU A 177 -19.99 -19.49 -2.42
N GLY A 178 -21.06 -18.71 -2.40
CA GLY A 178 -21.96 -18.60 -3.56
C GLY A 178 -21.28 -18.12 -4.84
N GLY A 179 -21.83 -18.50 -5.99
CA GLY A 179 -21.35 -18.07 -7.31
C GLY A 179 -20.22 -18.91 -7.92
N PHE A 180 -19.75 -19.96 -7.23
CA PHE A 180 -18.64 -20.79 -7.70
C PHE A 180 -18.91 -22.29 -7.66
N SER A 181 -20.15 -22.72 -7.40
CA SER A 181 -20.53 -24.13 -7.26
C SER A 181 -20.29 -24.96 -8.53
N GLU A 182 -20.43 -24.37 -9.72
CA GLU A 182 -20.17 -25.01 -11.00
C GLU A 182 -18.71 -25.41 -11.22
N TYR A 183 -17.77 -24.71 -10.54
CA TYR A 183 -16.32 -24.96 -10.64
C TYR A 183 -15.80 -25.95 -9.60
N ARG A 184 -16.63 -26.43 -8.67
CA ARG A 184 -16.22 -27.28 -7.53
C ARG A 184 -15.47 -28.55 -7.94
N SER A 185 -15.90 -29.19 -9.01
CA SER A 185 -15.38 -30.48 -9.51
C SER A 185 -14.22 -30.31 -10.49
N LEU A 186 -13.87 -29.09 -10.88
CA LEU A 186 -12.81 -28.87 -11.86
C LEU A 186 -11.41 -29.04 -11.27
N ARG A 187 -10.49 -29.50 -12.12
CA ARG A 187 -9.07 -29.52 -11.76
C ARG A 187 -8.55 -28.08 -11.72
N ARG A 188 -7.47 -27.84 -10.96
CA ARG A 188 -6.89 -26.51 -10.79
C ARG A 188 -6.61 -25.79 -12.11
N GLN A 189 -6.11 -26.50 -13.12
CA GLN A 189 -5.77 -25.94 -14.43
C GLN A 189 -6.97 -25.59 -15.29
N ASP A 190 -8.14 -26.15 -14.95
CA ASP A 190 -9.40 -25.95 -15.70
C ASP A 190 -10.26 -24.85 -15.05
N LEU A 191 -9.84 -24.32 -13.89
CA LEU A 191 -10.54 -23.25 -13.21
C LEU A 191 -10.34 -21.90 -13.91
N PRO A 192 -11.36 -21.02 -13.96
CA PRO A 192 -11.18 -19.66 -14.45
C PRO A 192 -10.13 -18.90 -13.62
N LEU A 193 -9.45 -17.96 -14.27
CA LEU A 193 -8.47 -17.12 -13.57
C LEU A 193 -9.19 -16.14 -12.65
N VAL A 194 -8.92 -16.25 -11.36
CA VAL A 194 -9.42 -15.32 -10.33
C VAL A 194 -8.23 -14.61 -9.68
N HIS A 195 -8.42 -13.33 -9.40
CA HIS A 195 -7.40 -12.48 -8.82
C HIS A 195 -7.87 -11.91 -7.48
N ILE A 196 -6.91 -11.68 -6.57
CA ILE A 196 -7.14 -11.02 -5.29
C ILE A 196 -6.41 -9.67 -5.27
N ARG A 197 -6.98 -8.67 -4.62
CA ARG A 197 -6.25 -7.45 -4.30
C ARG A 197 -5.11 -7.78 -3.34
N ASP A 198 -3.90 -7.45 -3.72
CA ASP A 198 -2.71 -7.84 -2.97
C ASP A 198 -2.10 -6.71 -2.12
N GLY A 199 -2.72 -5.51 -2.15
CA GLY A 199 -2.27 -4.36 -1.37
C GLY A 199 -0.94 -3.77 -1.83
N GLY A 200 -0.40 -4.19 -2.98
CA GLY A 200 0.89 -3.72 -3.48
C GLY A 200 0.90 -2.22 -3.70
N PHE A 201 -0.10 -1.73 -4.42
CA PHE A 201 -0.33 -0.30 -4.62
C PHE A 201 -1.73 -0.01 -5.16
N TYR A 202 -2.15 1.24 -4.98
CA TYR A 202 -3.36 1.81 -5.56
C TYR A 202 -3.00 3.14 -6.21
N LEU A 203 -3.55 3.41 -7.38
CA LEU A 203 -3.56 4.72 -8.00
C LEU A 203 -4.99 5.27 -7.87
N ILE A 204 -5.13 6.49 -7.38
CA ILE A 204 -6.43 7.06 -7.01
C ILE A 204 -6.45 8.50 -7.48
N GLY A 205 -7.35 8.84 -8.38
CA GLY A 205 -7.56 10.21 -8.85
C GLY A 205 -8.11 11.13 -7.76
N ASP A 206 -7.81 12.42 -7.84
CA ASP A 206 -8.20 13.41 -6.83
C ASP A 206 -9.70 13.49 -6.59
N ASP A 207 -10.51 13.31 -7.64
CA ASP A 207 -11.97 13.33 -7.51
C ASP A 207 -12.50 12.20 -6.64
N LEU A 208 -11.86 11.02 -6.68
CA LEU A 208 -12.21 9.90 -5.81
C LEU A 208 -11.81 10.20 -4.37
N VAL A 209 -10.60 10.73 -4.14
CA VAL A 209 -10.13 11.10 -2.81
C VAL A 209 -11.02 12.18 -2.19
N LYS A 210 -11.42 13.19 -2.97
CA LYS A 210 -12.36 14.24 -2.55
C LYS A 210 -13.69 13.67 -2.06
N ASN A 211 -14.16 12.60 -2.68
CA ASN A 211 -15.39 11.91 -2.31
C ASN A 211 -15.19 10.76 -1.32
N LYS A 212 -13.97 10.62 -0.76
CA LYS A 212 -13.58 9.55 0.18
C LYS A 212 -13.78 8.14 -0.39
N VAL A 213 -13.61 7.99 -1.69
CA VAL A 213 -13.65 6.72 -2.42
C VAL A 213 -12.23 6.24 -2.68
N GLN A 214 -11.91 5.01 -2.33
CA GLN A 214 -10.57 4.45 -2.55
C GLN A 214 -10.38 3.93 -3.98
N TYR A 215 -11.42 3.39 -4.57
CA TYR A 215 -11.44 2.90 -5.96
C TYR A 215 -12.88 2.81 -6.47
N THR A 216 -13.03 2.88 -7.78
CA THR A 216 -14.33 2.74 -8.47
C THR A 216 -14.88 1.30 -8.39
N GLU A 217 -16.11 1.08 -8.82
CA GLU A 217 -16.68 -0.27 -8.91
C GLU A 217 -15.90 -1.18 -9.88
N GLN A 218 -15.33 -0.60 -10.94
CA GLN A 218 -14.53 -1.29 -11.94
C GLN A 218 -13.14 -0.62 -12.08
N PRO A 219 -12.25 -0.81 -11.10
CA PRO A 219 -10.91 -0.23 -11.18
C PRO A 219 -10.07 -0.92 -12.25
N VAL A 220 -9.16 -0.18 -12.87
CA VAL A 220 -8.15 -0.78 -13.73
C VAL A 220 -7.29 -1.74 -12.90
N SER A 221 -7.04 -2.95 -13.41
CA SER A 221 -6.21 -3.93 -12.73
C SER A 221 -4.75 -3.81 -13.13
N PHE A 222 -3.85 -3.98 -12.17
CA PHE A 222 -2.43 -4.17 -12.41
C PHE A 222 -2.02 -5.54 -11.87
N LEU A 223 -1.73 -6.48 -12.77
CA LEU A 223 -1.35 -7.84 -12.40
C LEU A 223 0.08 -7.88 -11.87
N ARG A 224 0.24 -8.43 -10.66
CA ARG A 224 1.53 -8.71 -10.01
C ARG A 224 1.78 -10.20 -9.92
N GLU A 225 3.05 -10.58 -9.98
CA GLU A 225 3.46 -11.99 -9.94
C GLU A 225 3.86 -12.41 -8.52
N TYR A 226 3.48 -13.63 -8.13
CA TYR A 226 4.01 -14.27 -6.94
C TYR A 226 5.51 -14.58 -7.15
N PRO A 227 6.40 -14.42 -6.14
CA PRO A 227 6.08 -14.19 -4.72
C PRO A 227 6.01 -12.70 -4.30
N TRP A 228 6.06 -11.78 -5.23
CA TRP A 228 6.14 -10.34 -4.93
C TRP A 228 4.82 -9.77 -4.39
N SER A 229 3.73 -10.52 -4.50
CA SER A 229 2.39 -10.14 -4.02
C SER A 229 2.15 -10.46 -2.53
N ILE A 230 3.18 -10.77 -1.74
CA ILE A 230 3.03 -11.03 -0.31
C ILE A 230 2.57 -9.76 0.42
N ASN A 231 1.49 -9.90 1.19
CA ASN A 231 1.01 -8.89 2.13
C ASN A 231 1.22 -9.40 3.56
N ILE A 232 1.90 -8.62 4.41
CA ILE A 232 2.23 -9.03 5.78
C ILE A 232 1.09 -8.62 6.70
N ASP A 233 0.28 -9.58 7.14
CA ASP A 233 -0.79 -9.37 8.11
C ASP A 233 -0.53 -10.10 9.43
N GLY A 234 0.21 -11.18 9.41
CA GLY A 234 0.58 -12.00 10.56
C GLY A 234 2.06 -12.38 10.61
N GLU A 235 2.45 -13.11 11.66
CA GLU A 235 3.82 -13.57 11.87
C GLU A 235 4.29 -14.53 10.76
N ALA A 236 3.41 -15.41 10.29
CA ALA A 236 3.72 -16.34 9.20
C ALA A 236 4.12 -15.60 7.92
N ASP A 237 3.41 -14.52 7.58
CA ASP A 237 3.72 -13.71 6.41
C ASP A 237 5.09 -13.02 6.55
N LEU A 238 5.41 -12.56 7.77
CA LEU A 238 6.72 -11.96 8.06
C LEU A 238 7.84 -12.97 7.87
N ILE A 239 7.69 -14.18 8.39
CA ILE A 239 8.67 -15.28 8.23
C ILE A 239 8.87 -15.60 6.74
N VAL A 240 7.78 -15.75 5.98
CA VAL A 240 7.84 -15.99 4.54
C VAL A 240 8.57 -14.84 3.84
N SER A 241 8.23 -13.58 4.17
CA SER A 241 8.85 -12.38 3.58
C SER A 241 10.36 -12.29 3.85
N GLN A 242 10.83 -12.78 5.00
CA GLN A 242 12.26 -12.78 5.33
C GLN A 242 13.06 -13.80 4.50
N ASN A 243 12.41 -14.87 4.01
CA ASN A 243 13.04 -15.97 3.28
C ASN A 243 12.87 -15.89 1.75
N VAL A 244 11.98 -15.03 1.26
CA VAL A 244 11.81 -14.81 -0.18
C VAL A 244 12.98 -14.02 -0.74
N LYS A 245 13.53 -14.41 -1.92
CA LYS A 245 14.52 -13.59 -2.62
C LYS A 245 13.88 -12.24 -2.99
N SER A 246 14.59 -11.15 -2.69
CA SER A 246 14.10 -9.82 -3.02
C SER A 246 14.15 -9.54 -4.51
N PRO A 247 13.18 -8.82 -5.06
CA PRO A 247 13.35 -8.20 -6.36
C PRO A 247 14.49 -7.15 -6.31
N GLU A 248 15.11 -6.89 -7.44
CA GLU A 248 16.37 -6.15 -7.65
C GLU A 248 16.54 -4.76 -7.01
N ILE A 249 15.51 -4.18 -6.37
CA ILE A 249 15.61 -2.87 -5.70
C ILE A 249 16.52 -2.92 -4.46
N GLU A 250 16.79 -4.10 -3.91
CA GLU A 250 17.62 -4.24 -2.70
C GLU A 250 19.12 -4.15 -2.95
N ASN A 251 19.55 -4.12 -4.19
CA ASN A 251 20.93 -3.87 -4.57
C ASN A 251 21.24 -2.37 -4.72
N ASP A 252 20.65 -1.51 -3.90
CA ASP A 252 21.05 -0.11 -3.80
C ASP A 252 22.48 -0.06 -3.24
N PRO A 253 23.47 0.48 -3.98
CA PRO A 253 24.87 0.55 -3.54
C PRO A 253 25.06 1.35 -2.24
N ASN A 254 24.05 2.07 -1.76
CA ASN A 254 24.06 2.73 -0.46
C ASN A 254 23.66 1.79 0.71
N GLU A 255 23.48 0.50 0.48
CA GLU A 255 23.19 -0.53 1.50
C GLU A 255 24.41 -1.34 1.95
N SER A 256 25.62 -1.04 1.49
CA SER A 256 26.88 -1.66 1.96
C SER A 256 27.34 -1.10 3.30
#